data_14d3ea8d83e17a7b7d5b7df16d91b320
#
_entry.id   14d3ea8d83e17a7b7d5b7df16d91b320
#
_cell.length_a   1.000
_cell.length_b   1.000
_cell.length_c   1.000
_cell.angle_alpha   90.00
_cell.angle_beta   90.00
_cell.angle_gamma   90.00
#
_symmetry.space_group_name_H-M   'P 1'
#
loop_
_entity.id
_entity.type
_entity.pdbx_description
1 polymer ?
#
loop_
_entity_poly.entity_id
_entity_poly.type
_entity_poly.pdbx_seq_one_letter_code
_entity_poly.pdbx_strand_id
1 'polypeptide(L)'
;MTPEQKDIIKQLAQMGDVVHVKQDGSRIGLNEKGKIPLQTQAEAVLYFFQRLDIDMLKLLLDDANTYQNFEKKEFLNKLDLAFDDLILSGNTYLNTYEGMCNSETCNFKCRGYSFVGNVTNDYMDFIFDIRDNRVFDMYECSQFRCDSPPYQVKRYISIDDELPF
;
A
#
# COMPACT_ATOMS: atom_id res chain seq x y z
N MET A 1 12.79 12.79 -0.31
CA MET A 1 13.70 11.68 0.03
C MET A 1 15.14 12.16 -0.02
N THR A 2 15.97 11.62 0.84
CA THR A 2 17.42 11.87 0.81
C THR A 2 18.06 11.12 -0.35
N PRO A 3 19.27 11.54 -0.84
CA PRO A 3 19.98 10.80 -1.87
C PRO A 3 20.27 9.33 -1.47
N GLU A 4 20.59 9.09 -0.20
CA GLU A 4 20.81 7.73 0.30
C GLU A 4 19.56 6.86 0.20
N GLN A 5 18.40 7.40 0.58
CA GLN A 5 17.13 6.71 0.45
C GLN A 5 16.83 6.38 -1.02
N LYS A 6 17.08 7.31 -1.92
CA LYS A 6 16.87 7.09 -3.36
C LYS A 6 17.73 5.95 -3.91
N ASP A 7 19.00 5.90 -3.52
CA ASP A 7 19.93 4.87 -3.99
C ASP A 7 19.54 3.48 -3.48
N ILE A 8 19.20 3.38 -2.19
CA ILE A 8 18.73 2.11 -1.59
C ILE A 8 17.48 1.63 -2.30
N ILE A 9 16.52 2.52 -2.53
CA ILE A 9 15.25 2.20 -3.19
C ILE A 9 15.50 1.69 -4.61
N LYS A 10 16.36 2.35 -5.38
CA LYS A 10 16.70 1.91 -6.74
C LYS A 10 17.26 0.50 -6.76
N GLN A 11 18.15 0.17 -5.82
CA GLN A 11 18.76 -1.15 -5.75
C GLN A 11 17.73 -2.22 -5.39
N LEU A 12 16.87 -1.96 -4.41
CA LEU A 12 15.86 -2.92 -3.95
C LEU A 12 14.71 -3.07 -4.94
N ALA A 13 14.34 -2.00 -5.62
CA ALA A 13 13.26 -2.02 -6.61
C ALA A 13 13.55 -2.92 -7.81
N GLN A 14 14.82 -3.17 -8.12
CA GLN A 14 15.22 -4.06 -9.20
C GLN A 14 15.00 -5.54 -8.89
N MET A 15 14.62 -5.87 -7.66
CA MET A 15 14.56 -7.25 -7.17
C MET A 15 13.15 -7.83 -7.10
N GLY A 16 12.14 -7.12 -7.55
CA GLY A 16 10.76 -7.53 -7.32
C GLY A 16 9.89 -7.65 -8.58
N ASP A 17 8.86 -8.48 -8.51
CA ASP A 17 7.90 -8.73 -9.58
C ASP A 17 6.51 -8.12 -9.28
N VAL A 18 6.49 -7.06 -8.50
CA VAL A 18 5.24 -6.43 -8.04
C VAL A 18 4.54 -5.74 -9.21
N VAL A 19 3.25 -5.94 -9.31
CA VAL A 19 2.41 -5.33 -10.35
C VAL A 19 1.49 -4.30 -9.72
N HIS A 20 1.45 -3.11 -10.33
CA HIS A 20 0.48 -2.07 -10.01
C HIS A 20 -0.55 -1.96 -11.11
N VAL A 21 -1.83 -2.13 -10.77
CA VAL A 21 -2.94 -2.06 -11.70
C VAL A 21 -3.65 -0.72 -11.52
N LYS A 22 -3.67 0.08 -12.59
CA LYS A 22 -4.34 1.38 -12.59
C LYS A 22 -5.85 1.23 -12.75
N GLN A 23 -6.59 2.33 -12.53
CA GLN A 23 -8.05 2.36 -12.67
C GLN A 23 -8.53 1.99 -14.07
N ASP A 24 -7.77 2.31 -15.10
CA ASP A 24 -8.10 1.98 -16.50
C ASP A 24 -7.84 0.51 -16.86
N GLY A 25 -7.37 -0.28 -15.91
CA GLY A 25 -7.04 -1.69 -16.11
C GLY A 25 -5.63 -1.94 -16.61
N SER A 26 -4.87 -0.89 -16.95
CA SER A 26 -3.48 -1.06 -17.37
C SER A 26 -2.61 -1.56 -16.23
N ARG A 27 -1.61 -2.38 -16.55
CA ARG A 27 -0.69 -2.95 -15.58
C ARG A 27 0.70 -2.39 -15.76
N ILE A 28 1.35 -2.05 -14.64
CA ILE A 28 2.73 -1.61 -14.63
C ILE A 28 3.51 -2.59 -13.78
N GLY A 29 4.47 -3.28 -14.40
CA GLY A 29 5.45 -4.05 -13.66
C GLY A 29 6.44 -3.09 -13.02
N LEU A 30 6.53 -3.09 -11.69
CA LEU A 30 7.33 -2.10 -10.97
C LEU A 30 8.82 -2.35 -11.06
N ASN A 31 9.25 -3.41 -11.75
CA ASN A 31 10.68 -3.64 -11.95
C ASN A 31 11.04 -4.09 -13.37
N GLU A 32 10.19 -3.84 -14.34
CA GLU A 32 10.50 -4.18 -15.72
C GLU A 32 11.68 -3.37 -16.24
N LYS A 33 12.81 -4.03 -16.49
CA LYS A 33 13.99 -3.48 -17.19
C LYS A 33 14.54 -2.19 -16.58
N GLY A 34 14.52 -2.05 -15.28
CA GLY A 34 15.07 -0.87 -14.60
C GLY A 34 14.29 0.41 -14.85
N LYS A 35 13.03 0.32 -15.25
CA LYS A 35 12.15 1.46 -15.51
C LYS A 35 11.22 1.80 -14.36
N ILE A 36 11.64 1.60 -13.13
CA ILE A 36 10.80 1.94 -11.98
C ILE A 36 11.01 3.41 -11.64
N PRO A 37 9.97 4.24 -11.79
CA PRO A 37 10.08 5.64 -11.43
C PRO A 37 9.85 5.85 -9.93
N LEU A 38 10.64 5.20 -9.08
CA LEU A 38 10.58 5.46 -7.64
C LEU A 38 11.27 6.78 -7.32
N GLN A 39 10.72 7.87 -7.83
CA GLN A 39 11.30 9.20 -7.69
C GLN A 39 10.72 9.97 -6.51
N THR A 40 9.53 9.57 -6.03
CA THR A 40 8.86 10.24 -4.93
C THR A 40 8.72 9.33 -3.72
N GLN A 41 8.57 9.95 -2.55
CA GLN A 41 8.33 9.20 -1.32
C GLN A 41 7.05 8.36 -1.41
N ALA A 42 5.98 8.93 -1.98
CA ALA A 42 4.70 8.22 -2.11
C ALA A 42 4.82 6.96 -2.98
N GLU A 43 5.53 7.05 -4.10
CA GLU A 43 5.77 5.89 -4.96
C GLU A 43 6.57 4.80 -4.22
N ALA A 44 7.57 5.21 -3.45
CA ALA A 44 8.39 4.29 -2.66
C ALA A 44 7.58 3.62 -1.56
N VAL A 45 6.73 4.36 -0.87
CA VAL A 45 5.85 3.81 0.17
C VAL A 45 4.92 2.76 -0.43
N LEU A 46 4.28 3.08 -1.56
CA LEU A 46 3.41 2.13 -2.26
C LEU A 46 4.17 0.85 -2.63
N TYR A 47 5.35 0.99 -3.20
CA TYR A 47 6.17 -0.14 -3.62
C TYR A 47 6.54 -1.06 -2.45
N PHE A 48 7.05 -0.49 -1.35
CA PHE A 48 7.46 -1.30 -0.21
C PHE A 48 6.28 -1.85 0.60
N PHE A 49 5.13 -1.19 0.57
CA PHE A 49 3.90 -1.77 1.08
C PHE A 49 3.55 -3.06 0.31
N GLN A 50 3.63 -3.02 -1.01
CA GLN A 50 3.38 -4.19 -1.85
C GLN A 50 4.37 -5.32 -1.58
N ARG A 51 5.58 -5.00 -1.16
CA ARG A 51 6.60 -6.00 -0.85
C ARG A 51 6.56 -6.49 0.59
N LEU A 52 5.60 -6.04 1.38
CA LEU A 52 5.47 -6.42 2.79
C LEU A 52 6.73 -6.05 3.60
N ASP A 53 7.36 -4.94 3.24
CA ASP A 53 8.64 -4.52 3.82
C ASP A 53 8.43 -3.43 4.85
N ILE A 54 8.22 -3.83 6.09
CA ILE A 54 7.94 -2.91 7.19
C ILE A 54 9.15 -2.04 7.52
N ASP A 55 10.36 -2.56 7.38
CA ASP A 55 11.59 -1.81 7.70
C ASP A 55 11.78 -0.62 6.77
N MET A 56 11.48 -0.80 5.48
CA MET A 56 11.54 0.30 4.53
C MET A 56 10.42 1.31 4.76
N LEU A 57 9.22 0.87 5.12
CA LEU A 57 8.14 1.80 5.48
C LEU A 57 8.50 2.62 6.70
N LYS A 58 9.11 2.02 7.69
CA LYS A 58 9.60 2.71 8.88
C LYS A 58 10.60 3.82 8.52
N LEU A 59 11.45 3.57 7.55
CA LEU A 59 12.44 4.54 7.08
C LEU A 59 11.81 5.68 6.28
N LEU A 60 10.77 5.39 5.50
CA LEU A 60 10.19 6.33 4.54
C LEU A 60 9.10 7.23 5.13
N LEU A 61 8.31 6.73 6.08
CA LEU A 61 7.21 7.48 6.67
C LEU A 61 7.71 8.55 7.63
N ASP A 62 7.01 9.67 7.68
CA ASP A 62 7.39 10.81 8.54
C ASP A 62 7.07 10.50 10.01
N ASP A 63 8.05 10.73 10.89
CA ASP A 63 7.91 10.45 12.33
C ASP A 63 6.88 11.35 13.02
N ALA A 64 6.68 12.54 12.49
CA ALA A 64 5.77 13.54 13.07
C ALA A 64 4.29 13.31 12.70
N ASN A 65 4.01 12.45 11.72
CA ASN A 65 2.66 12.20 11.24
C ASN A 65 2.00 11.06 12.01
N THR A 66 0.67 11.12 12.08
CA THR A 66 -0.14 9.98 12.50
C THR A 66 -0.70 9.27 11.26
N TYR A 67 -0.93 7.98 11.41
CA TYR A 67 -1.49 7.15 10.33
C TYR A 67 -2.68 6.38 10.89
N GLN A 68 -3.84 6.54 10.29
CA GLN A 68 -5.11 5.98 10.80
C GLN A 68 -5.34 6.35 12.28
N ASN A 69 -5.02 7.61 12.65
CA ASN A 69 -5.09 8.14 14.01
C ASN A 69 -4.16 7.47 15.04
N PHE A 70 -3.25 6.62 14.60
CA PHE A 70 -2.21 6.04 15.45
C PHE A 70 -0.89 6.78 15.25
N GLU A 71 -0.08 6.85 16.31
CA GLU A 71 1.30 7.27 16.16
C GLU A 71 2.03 6.30 15.21
N LYS A 72 3.03 6.81 14.50
CA LYS A 72 3.76 6.03 13.49
C LYS A 72 4.21 4.66 14.01
N LYS A 73 4.79 4.61 15.21
CA LYS A 73 5.28 3.36 15.80
C LYS A 73 4.15 2.35 16.01
N GLU A 74 3.03 2.80 16.56
CA GLU A 74 1.86 1.94 16.80
C GLU A 74 1.24 1.46 15.49
N PHE A 75 1.10 2.36 14.52
CA PHE A 75 0.59 2.04 13.18
C PHE A 75 1.44 0.95 12.52
N LEU A 76 2.77 1.13 12.53
CA LEU A 76 3.68 0.17 11.92
C LEU A 76 3.69 -1.18 12.64
N ASN A 77 3.53 -1.20 13.97
CA ASN A 77 3.41 -2.45 14.71
C ASN A 77 2.15 -3.23 14.30
N LYS A 78 1.03 -2.52 14.14
CA LYS A 78 -0.23 -3.12 13.68
C LYS A 78 -0.12 -3.63 12.25
N LEU A 79 0.49 -2.84 11.39
CA LEU A 79 0.71 -3.21 9.99
C LEU A 79 1.65 -4.41 9.88
N ASP A 80 2.69 -4.46 10.70
CA ASP A 80 3.62 -5.58 10.73
C ASP A 80 2.93 -6.90 11.08
N LEU A 81 2.02 -6.88 12.05
CA LEU A 81 1.22 -8.06 12.37
C LEU A 81 0.35 -8.50 11.19
N ALA A 82 -0.23 -7.57 10.46
CA ALA A 82 -1.01 -7.88 9.27
C ALA A 82 -0.12 -8.46 8.15
N PHE A 83 1.06 -7.89 7.95
CA PHE A 83 2.03 -8.41 6.98
C PHE A 83 2.51 -9.82 7.36
N ASP A 84 2.75 -10.07 8.65
CA ASP A 84 3.12 -11.40 9.13
C ASP A 84 2.02 -12.43 8.85
N ASP A 85 0.76 -12.07 9.05
CA ASP A 85 -0.37 -12.94 8.72
C ASP A 85 -0.38 -13.28 7.22
N LEU A 86 -0.18 -12.30 6.36
CA LEU A 86 -0.10 -12.50 4.92
C LEU A 86 1.07 -13.42 4.52
N ILE A 87 2.23 -13.20 5.11
CA ILE A 87 3.44 -14.00 4.86
C ILE A 87 3.25 -15.44 5.33
N LEU A 88 2.72 -15.62 6.55
CA LEU A 88 2.45 -16.95 7.11
C LEU A 88 1.42 -17.73 6.29
N SER A 89 0.51 -17.03 5.63
CA SER A 89 -0.47 -17.66 4.73
C SER A 89 0.11 -18.04 3.37
N GLY A 90 1.36 -17.67 3.09
CA GLY A 90 2.07 -18.05 1.86
C GLY A 90 2.30 -16.93 0.86
N ASN A 91 1.85 -15.71 1.15
CA ASN A 91 2.05 -14.58 0.26
C ASN A 91 3.48 -14.05 0.37
N THR A 92 4.04 -13.62 -0.76
CA THR A 92 5.38 -13.04 -0.83
C THR A 92 5.34 -11.56 -1.24
N TYR A 93 4.26 -11.13 -1.87
CA TYR A 93 4.02 -9.74 -2.22
C TYR A 93 2.53 -9.50 -2.43
N LEU A 94 2.15 -8.23 -2.57
CA LEU A 94 0.77 -7.81 -2.81
C LEU A 94 0.66 -7.15 -4.18
N ASN A 95 -0.30 -7.58 -4.96
CA ASN A 95 -0.70 -6.86 -6.17
C ASN A 95 -1.62 -5.71 -5.78
N THR A 96 -1.48 -4.58 -6.47
CA THR A 96 -2.23 -3.38 -6.14
C THR A 96 -3.25 -3.07 -7.22
N TYR A 97 -4.47 -2.80 -6.79
CA TYR A 97 -5.57 -2.42 -7.66
C TYR A 97 -6.09 -1.05 -7.20
N GLU A 98 -6.03 -0.06 -8.08
CA GLU A 98 -6.51 1.29 -7.74
C GLU A 98 -8.03 1.32 -7.62
N GLY A 99 -8.53 2.11 -6.68
CA GLY A 99 -9.94 2.34 -6.48
C GLY A 99 -10.19 3.72 -5.89
N MET A 100 -11.45 4.02 -5.64
CA MET A 100 -11.87 5.30 -5.08
C MET A 100 -12.85 5.08 -3.94
N CYS A 101 -12.91 6.06 -3.04
CA CYS A 101 -13.94 6.09 -2.02
C CYS A 101 -15.30 6.41 -2.67
N ASN A 102 -16.29 5.54 -2.47
CA ASN A 102 -17.64 5.70 -3.00
C ASN A 102 -18.60 6.38 -2.01
N SER A 103 -18.09 6.94 -0.91
CA SER A 103 -18.93 7.63 0.05
C SER A 103 -19.43 8.95 -0.53
N GLU A 104 -20.76 9.12 -0.59
CA GLU A 104 -21.38 10.38 -1.01
C GLU A 104 -21.11 11.53 -0.03
N THR A 105 -20.76 11.19 1.22
CA THR A 105 -20.45 12.16 2.26
C THR A 105 -18.98 12.59 2.25
N CYS A 106 -18.15 11.89 1.51
CA CYS A 106 -16.73 12.23 1.38
C CYS A 106 -16.56 13.26 0.28
N ASN A 107 -16.24 14.51 0.65
CA ASN A 107 -15.99 15.58 -0.31
C ASN A 107 -14.62 15.45 -1.00
N PHE A 108 -13.81 14.50 -0.56
CA PHE A 108 -12.50 14.23 -1.13
C PHE A 108 -12.62 12.99 -1.99
N LYS A 109 -12.26 13.11 -3.26
CA LYS A 109 -12.09 11.94 -4.12
C LYS A 109 -10.82 11.21 -3.70
N CYS A 110 -10.90 10.50 -2.58
CA CYS A 110 -9.76 9.81 -1.99
C CYS A 110 -9.35 8.66 -2.90
N ARG A 111 -8.10 8.71 -3.31
CA ARG A 111 -7.50 7.63 -4.09
C ARG A 111 -7.05 6.52 -3.14
N GLY A 112 -7.51 5.31 -3.39
CA GLY A 112 -7.17 4.17 -2.56
C GLY A 112 -6.70 2.98 -3.38
N TYR A 113 -6.24 1.97 -2.66
CA TYR A 113 -5.68 0.77 -3.26
C TYR A 113 -6.18 -0.46 -2.50
N SER A 114 -6.57 -1.49 -3.28
CA SER A 114 -6.72 -2.85 -2.74
C SER A 114 -5.39 -3.57 -2.93
N PHE A 115 -4.82 -4.01 -1.83
CA PHE A 115 -3.58 -4.80 -1.82
C PHE A 115 -3.95 -6.26 -1.65
N VAL A 116 -3.67 -7.08 -2.65
CA VAL A 116 -4.13 -8.46 -2.72
C VAL A 116 -2.95 -9.41 -2.72
N GLY A 117 -2.94 -10.35 -1.80
CA GLY A 117 -1.89 -11.36 -1.70
C GLY A 117 -1.75 -12.17 -2.98
N ASN A 118 -0.52 -12.37 -3.44
CA ASN A 118 -0.23 -13.02 -4.71
C ASN A 118 -0.57 -14.52 -4.75
N VAL A 119 -0.75 -15.14 -3.58
CA VAL A 119 -1.04 -16.58 -3.48
C VAL A 119 -2.46 -16.85 -2.96
N THR A 120 -2.86 -16.19 -1.86
CA THR A 120 -4.12 -16.50 -1.20
C THR A 120 -5.29 -15.62 -1.63
N ASN A 121 -5.03 -14.47 -2.25
CA ASN A 121 -6.00 -13.42 -2.52
C ASN A 121 -6.62 -12.79 -1.24
N ASP A 122 -6.01 -13.00 -0.09
CA ASP A 122 -6.30 -12.20 1.10
C ASP A 122 -5.93 -10.75 0.79
N TYR A 123 -6.67 -9.79 1.34
CA TYR A 123 -6.50 -8.42 0.89
C TYR A 123 -6.66 -7.39 2.02
N MET A 124 -6.11 -6.22 1.76
CA MET A 124 -6.23 -5.03 2.59
C MET A 124 -6.59 -3.85 1.69
N ASP A 125 -7.46 -2.97 2.15
CA ASP A 125 -7.83 -1.74 1.44
C ASP A 125 -7.30 -0.53 2.22
N PHE A 126 -6.53 0.31 1.56
CA PHE A 126 -5.98 1.52 2.17
C PHE A 126 -6.19 2.73 1.28
N ILE A 127 -6.59 3.83 1.88
CA ILE A 127 -6.57 5.14 1.26
C ILE A 127 -5.25 5.82 1.61
N PHE A 128 -4.61 6.40 0.61
CA PHE A 128 -3.38 7.17 0.78
C PHE A 128 -3.70 8.65 0.55
N ASP A 129 -3.56 9.44 1.59
CA ASP A 129 -3.60 10.90 1.50
C ASP A 129 -2.21 11.38 1.11
N ILE A 130 -2.05 11.73 -0.15
CA ILE A 130 -0.75 12.14 -0.70
C ILE A 130 -0.75 13.64 -0.91
N ARG A 131 0.24 14.32 -0.34
CA ARG A 131 0.44 15.77 -0.45
C ARG A 131 1.89 16.02 -0.83
N ASP A 132 2.11 16.82 -1.88
CA ASP A 132 3.45 17.14 -2.39
C ASP A 132 4.30 15.89 -2.64
N ASN A 133 3.68 14.86 -3.25
CA ASN A 133 4.32 13.56 -3.54
C ASN A 133 4.82 12.80 -2.30
N ARG A 134 4.27 13.13 -1.14
CA ARG A 134 4.55 12.42 0.12
C ARG A 134 3.25 11.89 0.72
N VAL A 135 3.34 10.73 1.35
CA VAL A 135 2.20 10.16 2.09
C VAL A 135 2.05 10.92 3.41
N PHE A 136 0.95 11.67 3.51
CA PHE A 136 0.57 12.39 4.72
C PHE A 136 -0.17 11.48 5.70
N ASP A 137 -1.06 10.63 5.19
CA ASP A 137 -1.81 9.66 5.97
C ASP A 137 -2.10 8.41 5.15
N MET A 138 -2.25 7.29 5.83
CA MET A 138 -2.70 6.02 5.28
C MET A 138 -3.75 5.46 6.22
N TYR A 139 -4.89 5.06 5.70
CA TYR A 139 -5.95 4.54 6.56
C TYR A 139 -6.89 3.62 5.81
N GLU A 140 -7.47 2.69 6.53
CA GLU A 140 -8.53 1.82 6.03
C GLU A 140 -9.85 2.59 5.99
N CYS A 141 -10.65 2.35 4.97
CA CYS A 141 -11.96 2.98 4.84
C CYS A 141 -12.99 1.95 4.38
N SER A 142 -14.06 1.78 5.18
CA SER A 142 -15.14 0.84 4.86
C SER A 142 -15.94 1.23 3.62
N GLN A 143 -15.83 2.48 3.17
CA GLN A 143 -16.51 2.98 1.96
C GLN A 143 -15.66 2.85 0.70
N PHE A 144 -14.41 2.42 0.84
CA PHE A 144 -13.57 2.19 -0.31
C PHE A 144 -14.09 1.00 -1.13
N ARG A 145 -14.08 1.17 -2.44
CA ARG A 145 -14.39 0.08 -3.38
C ARG A 145 -13.47 0.17 -4.57
N CYS A 146 -12.98 -0.97 -4.99
CA CYS A 146 -12.34 -1.13 -6.28
C CYS A 146 -13.43 -1.47 -7.30
N ASP A 147 -13.64 -0.63 -8.31
CA ASP A 147 -14.66 -0.88 -9.32
C ASP A 147 -14.28 -2.08 -10.17
N SER A 148 -15.18 -3.07 -10.24
CA SER A 148 -15.04 -4.27 -11.07
C SER A 148 -13.68 -4.97 -10.90
N PRO A 149 -13.32 -5.39 -9.68
CA PRO A 149 -12.04 -6.05 -9.45
C PRO A 149 -11.92 -7.31 -10.31
N PRO A 150 -10.81 -7.47 -11.07
CA PRO A 150 -10.60 -8.65 -11.92
C PRO A 150 -10.10 -9.86 -11.12
N TYR A 151 -10.29 -9.87 -9.81
CA TYR A 151 -9.81 -10.91 -8.91
C TYR A 151 -10.90 -11.34 -7.95
N GLN A 152 -10.79 -12.57 -7.46
CA GLN A 152 -11.62 -13.02 -6.34
C GLN A 152 -10.87 -12.75 -5.04
N VAL A 153 -11.33 -11.77 -4.29
CA VAL A 153 -10.82 -11.55 -2.93
C VAL A 153 -11.40 -12.59 -1.99
N LYS A 154 -10.63 -12.95 -0.98
CA LYS A 154 -11.06 -13.92 0.02
C LYS A 154 -11.25 -13.26 1.38
N ARG A 155 -10.21 -13.15 2.15
CA ARG A 155 -10.27 -12.67 3.53
C ARG A 155 -9.75 -11.25 3.62
N TYR A 156 -10.51 -10.36 4.23
CA TYR A 156 -10.04 -9.02 4.55
C TYR A 156 -9.17 -9.07 5.80
N ILE A 157 -8.00 -8.43 5.73
CA ILE A 157 -7.08 -8.31 6.86
C ILE A 157 -7.06 -6.86 7.30
N SER A 158 -7.59 -6.58 8.49
CA SER A 158 -7.59 -5.25 9.07
C SER A 158 -6.43 -5.07 10.04
N ILE A 159 -5.88 -3.86 10.10
CA ILE A 159 -4.94 -3.50 11.15
C ILE A 159 -5.64 -3.02 12.42
N ASP A 160 -6.95 -2.73 12.32
CA ASP A 160 -7.76 -2.25 13.42
C ASP A 160 -8.97 -3.15 13.59
N ASP A 161 -8.95 -3.99 14.64
CA ASP A 161 -10.03 -4.93 14.94
C ASP A 161 -11.34 -4.26 15.34
N GLU A 162 -11.33 -2.97 15.63
CA GLU A 162 -12.50 -2.19 16.00
C GLU A 162 -13.24 -1.61 14.80
N LEU A 163 -12.66 -1.69 13.59
CA LEU A 163 -13.33 -1.19 12.39
C LEU A 163 -14.45 -2.14 11.96
N PRO A 164 -15.64 -1.61 11.70
CA PRO A 164 -16.76 -2.42 11.22
C PRO A 164 -16.64 -2.68 9.72
N PHE A 165 -16.12 -3.78 9.38
CA PHE A 165 -16.10 -4.26 7.99
C PHE A 165 -17.14 -5.32 7.76
#